data_9218add37ff3d31181e4a29c59f1d3ab
#
_entry.id   9218add37ff3d31181e4a29c59f1d3ab
#
_cell.length_a   1.000
_cell.length_b   1.000
_cell.length_c   1.000
_cell.angle_alpha   90.00
_cell.angle_beta   90.00
_cell.angle_gamma   90.00
#
_symmetry.space_group_name_H-M   'P 1'
#
loop_
_entity.id
_entity.type
_entity.pdbx_description
1 polymer ?
#
loop_
_entity_poly.entity_id
_entity_poly.type
_entity_poly.pdbx_seq_one_letter_code
_entity_poly.pdbx_strand_id
1 'polypeptide(L)'
;MSRFKWLIVIVLLTIITVGVIYMFTLNKKSEEERRNREYEVSLVKALKNSYEGIEEIYISNPSYTSIPSEAWGADVKLKFFDGTLKEHVLAFDKNVKKIRIGVYNNEDEEFQHFLESRRGLTKSKVKVRYSDGSEEEQ
;
A
#
# COMPACT_ATOMS: atom_id res chain seq x y z
N MET A 1 -44.41 -25.93 -22.83
CA MET A 1 -43.70 -25.64 -21.57
C MET A 1 -44.51 -24.64 -20.74
N SER A 2 -44.75 -24.93 -19.50
CA SER A 2 -45.55 -24.04 -18.68
C SER A 2 -44.78 -22.73 -18.38
N ARG A 3 -45.49 -21.62 -18.24
CA ARG A 3 -44.91 -20.34 -17.89
C ARG A 3 -44.08 -20.38 -16.58
N PHE A 4 -44.46 -21.29 -15.68
CA PHE A 4 -43.76 -21.49 -14.41
C PHE A 4 -42.34 -22.03 -14.62
N LYS A 5 -42.14 -22.97 -15.53
CA LYS A 5 -40.78 -23.48 -15.84
C LYS A 5 -39.89 -22.42 -16.46
N TRP A 6 -40.44 -21.55 -17.28
CA TRP A 6 -39.75 -20.44 -17.87
C TRP A 6 -39.24 -19.43 -16.82
N LEU A 7 -40.08 -19.10 -15.84
CA LEU A 7 -39.73 -18.23 -14.75
C LEU A 7 -38.58 -18.80 -13.91
N ILE A 8 -38.59 -20.08 -13.62
CA ILE A 8 -37.51 -20.76 -12.89
C ILE A 8 -36.19 -20.66 -13.65
N VAL A 9 -36.18 -20.87 -14.96
CA VAL A 9 -34.98 -20.76 -15.80
C VAL A 9 -34.42 -19.33 -15.76
N ILE A 10 -35.25 -18.31 -15.89
CA ILE A 10 -34.84 -16.90 -15.83
C ILE A 10 -34.22 -16.56 -14.47
N VAL A 11 -34.83 -17.01 -13.38
CA VAL A 11 -34.33 -16.77 -12.02
C VAL A 11 -32.98 -17.45 -11.82
N LEU A 12 -32.81 -18.69 -12.27
CA LEU A 12 -31.52 -19.38 -12.17
C LEU A 12 -30.43 -18.71 -12.98
N LEU A 13 -30.70 -18.25 -14.19
CA LEU A 13 -29.74 -17.51 -15.02
C LEU A 13 -29.32 -16.20 -14.36
N THR A 14 -30.25 -15.48 -13.74
CA THR A 14 -29.97 -14.24 -13.04
C THR A 14 -29.04 -14.48 -11.83
N ILE A 15 -29.28 -15.52 -11.06
CA ILE A 15 -28.45 -15.89 -9.90
C ILE A 15 -27.02 -16.22 -10.34
N ILE A 16 -26.86 -16.99 -11.41
CA ILE A 16 -25.55 -17.37 -11.95
C ILE A 16 -24.79 -16.11 -12.42
N THR A 17 -25.45 -15.21 -13.13
CA THR A 17 -24.83 -13.97 -13.63
C THR A 17 -24.35 -13.08 -12.48
N VAL A 18 -25.17 -12.87 -11.46
CA VAL A 18 -24.80 -12.08 -10.28
C VAL A 18 -23.61 -12.72 -9.54
N GLY A 19 -23.62 -14.06 -9.40
CA GLY A 19 -22.54 -14.79 -8.76
C GLY A 19 -21.19 -14.62 -9.48
N VAL A 20 -21.20 -14.70 -10.83
CA VAL A 20 -19.99 -14.51 -11.65
C VAL A 20 -19.44 -13.08 -11.50
N ILE A 21 -20.29 -12.07 -11.57
CA ILE A 21 -19.89 -10.66 -11.38
C ILE A 21 -19.29 -10.46 -9.99
N TYR A 22 -19.91 -11.03 -8.96
CA TYR A 22 -19.41 -10.93 -7.58
C TYR A 22 -18.03 -11.58 -7.43
N MET A 23 -17.80 -12.76 -7.97
CA MET A 23 -16.50 -13.42 -7.94
C MET A 23 -15.43 -12.66 -8.69
N PHE A 24 -15.77 -12.06 -9.83
CA PHE A 24 -14.86 -11.22 -10.61
C PHE A 24 -14.41 -9.99 -9.81
N THR A 25 -15.33 -9.34 -9.13
CA THR A 25 -15.05 -8.17 -8.28
C THR A 25 -14.16 -8.55 -7.11
N LEU A 26 -14.41 -9.68 -6.43
CA LEU A 26 -13.57 -10.19 -5.35
C LEU A 26 -12.16 -10.52 -5.80
N ASN A 27 -12.00 -11.17 -6.95
CA ASN A 27 -10.67 -11.50 -7.48
C ASN A 27 -9.86 -10.27 -7.80
N LYS A 28 -10.46 -9.25 -8.40
CA LYS A 28 -9.79 -7.98 -8.71
C LYS A 28 -9.31 -7.27 -7.43
N LYS A 29 -10.16 -7.22 -6.41
CA LYS A 29 -9.81 -6.64 -5.12
C LYS A 29 -8.68 -7.40 -4.44
N SER A 30 -8.71 -8.73 -4.49
CA SER A 30 -7.67 -9.58 -3.92
C SER A 30 -6.31 -9.36 -4.59
N GLU A 31 -6.27 -9.19 -5.92
CA GLU A 31 -5.04 -8.89 -6.66
C GLU A 31 -4.47 -7.51 -6.31
N GLU A 32 -5.32 -6.50 -6.19
CA GLU A 32 -4.92 -5.16 -5.77
C GLU A 32 -4.33 -5.17 -4.35
N GLU A 33 -4.97 -5.85 -3.43
CA GLU A 33 -4.49 -5.99 -2.05
C GLU A 33 -3.15 -6.72 -2.00
N ARG A 34 -2.98 -7.79 -2.76
CA ARG A 34 -1.72 -8.52 -2.85
C ARG A 34 -0.60 -7.65 -3.41
N ARG A 35 -0.87 -6.92 -4.50
CA ARG A 35 0.09 -6.00 -5.11
C ARG A 35 0.51 -4.93 -4.11
N ASN A 36 -0.46 -4.30 -3.46
CA ASN A 36 -0.17 -3.27 -2.47
C ASN A 36 0.66 -3.82 -1.32
N ARG A 37 0.36 -5.01 -0.84
CA ARG A 37 1.14 -5.66 0.23
C ARG A 37 2.60 -5.89 -0.21
N GLU A 38 2.84 -6.35 -1.41
CA GLU A 38 4.20 -6.54 -1.92
C GLU A 38 4.99 -5.23 -1.96
N TYR A 39 4.37 -4.14 -2.42
CA TYR A 39 4.99 -2.82 -2.40
C TYR A 39 5.24 -2.31 -0.99
N GLU A 40 4.27 -2.47 -0.11
CA GLU A 40 4.37 -1.99 1.27
C GLU A 40 5.47 -2.72 2.04
N VAL A 41 5.57 -4.04 1.91
CA VAL A 41 6.65 -4.83 2.52
C VAL A 41 8.01 -4.40 2.01
N SER A 42 8.14 -4.19 0.69
CA SER A 42 9.39 -3.73 0.08
C SER A 42 9.75 -2.31 0.54
N LEU A 43 8.76 -1.42 0.67
CA LEU A 43 8.97 -0.07 1.18
C LEU A 43 9.47 -0.09 2.62
N VAL A 44 8.88 -0.91 3.48
CA VAL A 44 9.33 -1.06 4.88
C VAL A 44 10.78 -1.49 4.94
N LYS A 45 11.17 -2.47 4.15
CA LYS A 45 12.56 -2.92 4.08
C LYS A 45 13.50 -1.81 3.61
N ALA A 46 13.10 -1.05 2.59
CA ALA A 46 13.89 0.07 2.09
C ALA A 46 14.03 1.19 3.14
N LEU A 47 12.97 1.50 3.88
CA LEU A 47 13.00 2.48 4.95
C LEU A 47 13.94 2.05 6.08
N LYS A 48 13.86 0.81 6.52
CA LYS A 48 14.75 0.26 7.54
C LYS A 48 16.20 0.27 7.11
N ASN A 49 16.48 -0.01 5.85
CA ASN A 49 17.83 -0.05 5.30
C ASN A 49 18.40 1.33 4.98
N SER A 50 17.58 2.36 4.95
CA SER A 50 17.99 3.72 4.58
C SER A 50 18.05 4.67 5.75
N TYR A 51 17.26 4.46 6.80
CA TYR A 51 17.12 5.36 7.93
C TYR A 51 17.23 4.63 9.26
N GLU A 52 17.81 5.30 10.25
CA GLU A 52 17.99 4.71 11.58
C GLU A 52 16.93 5.19 12.58
N GLY A 53 16.72 4.40 13.62
CA GLY A 53 15.87 4.78 14.74
C GLY A 53 14.38 4.75 14.49
N ILE A 54 13.92 4.02 13.47
CA ILE A 54 12.49 3.86 13.22
C ILE A 54 11.88 2.87 14.22
N GLU A 55 10.81 3.28 14.90
CA GLU A 55 10.06 2.46 15.85
C GLU A 55 8.80 1.89 15.23
N GLU A 56 8.02 2.72 14.52
CA GLU A 56 6.75 2.33 13.92
C GLU A 56 6.58 2.94 12.52
N ILE A 57 5.93 2.19 11.64
CA ILE A 57 5.58 2.63 10.28
C ILE A 57 4.09 2.36 10.06
N TYR A 58 3.34 3.40 9.68
CA TYR A 58 1.94 3.30 9.31
C TYR A 58 1.76 3.68 7.85
N ILE A 59 1.17 2.78 7.06
CA ILE A 59 0.96 2.98 5.62
C ILE A 59 -0.54 3.07 5.36
N SER A 60 -0.96 4.08 4.59
CA SER A 60 -2.35 4.28 4.21
C SER A 60 -2.46 4.82 2.78
N ASN A 61 -3.65 4.73 2.22
CA ASN A 61 -4.00 5.28 0.92
C ASN A 61 -3.03 4.90 -0.21
N PRO A 62 -2.76 3.59 -0.44
CA PRO A 62 -1.90 3.18 -1.52
C PRO A 62 -2.54 3.51 -2.87
N SER A 63 -1.71 3.94 -3.82
CA SER A 63 -2.12 4.30 -5.16
C SER A 63 -1.17 3.70 -6.18
N TYR A 64 -1.71 3.09 -7.21
CA TYR A 64 -0.93 2.47 -8.28
C TYR A 64 -1.44 2.92 -9.64
N THR A 65 -0.50 3.29 -10.51
CA THR A 65 -0.78 3.68 -11.89
C THR A 65 0.14 2.88 -12.81
N SER A 66 -0.45 2.15 -13.77
CA SER A 66 0.32 1.33 -14.71
C SER A 66 0.73 2.09 -15.98
N ILE A 67 0.08 3.20 -16.29
CA ILE A 67 0.26 3.99 -17.52
C ILE A 67 0.56 5.45 -17.16
N PRO A 68 1.57 6.10 -17.77
CA PRO A 68 2.50 5.62 -18.81
C PRO A 68 3.65 4.77 -18.29
N SER A 69 3.92 4.80 -17.01
CA SER A 69 4.94 3.97 -16.36
C SER A 69 4.42 3.47 -15.02
N GLU A 70 4.92 2.34 -14.59
CA GLU A 70 4.55 1.77 -13.31
C GLU A 70 4.94 2.72 -12.17
N ALA A 71 3.95 3.17 -11.39
CA ALA A 71 4.15 4.09 -10.29
C ALA A 71 3.26 3.69 -9.11
N TRP A 72 3.88 3.57 -7.94
CA TRP A 72 3.18 3.26 -6.71
C TRP A 72 3.60 4.25 -5.61
N GLY A 73 2.65 4.63 -4.79
CA GLY A 73 2.90 5.51 -3.67
C GLY A 73 1.85 5.34 -2.59
N ALA A 74 2.13 5.86 -1.42
CA ALA A 74 1.22 5.82 -0.28
C ALA A 74 1.53 6.93 0.71
N ASP A 75 0.58 7.20 1.60
CA ASP A 75 0.82 8.03 2.77
C ASP A 75 1.57 7.19 3.81
N VAL A 76 2.69 7.69 4.30
CA VAL A 76 3.52 7.00 5.28
C VAL A 76 3.73 7.86 6.49
N LYS A 77 3.43 7.31 7.66
CA LYS A 77 3.70 7.93 8.95
C LYS A 77 4.83 7.16 9.64
N LEU A 78 5.87 7.87 9.98
CA LEU A 78 7.05 7.32 10.65
C LEU A 78 7.11 7.80 12.09
N LYS A 79 7.28 6.88 13.01
CA LYS A 79 7.58 7.19 14.41
C LYS A 79 8.98 6.70 14.72
N PHE A 80 9.78 7.58 15.28
CA PHE A 80 11.16 7.30 15.67
C PHE A 80 11.26 7.07 17.18
N PHE A 81 12.30 6.39 17.62
CA PHE A 81 12.49 6.07 19.05
C PHE A 81 12.64 7.32 19.93
N ASP A 82 13.05 8.44 19.36
CA ASP A 82 13.13 9.72 20.10
C ASP A 82 11.78 10.44 20.22
N GLY A 83 10.69 9.82 19.74
CA GLY A 83 9.35 10.39 19.78
C GLY A 83 8.99 11.25 18.58
N THR A 84 9.90 11.46 17.64
CA THR A 84 9.61 12.24 16.42
C THR A 84 8.59 11.52 15.56
N LEU A 85 7.56 12.25 15.12
CA LEU A 85 6.53 11.77 14.18
C LEU A 85 6.62 12.57 12.90
N LYS A 86 6.68 11.87 11.77
CA LYS A 86 6.65 12.47 10.44
C LYS A 86 5.69 11.72 9.54
N GLU A 87 4.89 12.47 8.79
CA GLU A 87 3.92 11.91 7.84
C GLU A 87 4.11 12.61 6.50
N HIS A 88 4.22 11.81 5.44
CA HIS A 88 4.39 12.34 4.09
C HIS A 88 4.00 11.29 3.06
N VAL A 89 3.70 11.75 1.85
CA VAL A 89 3.47 10.86 0.71
C VAL A 89 4.81 10.40 0.16
N LEU A 90 5.00 9.09 0.09
CA LEU A 90 6.19 8.48 -0.48
C LEU A 90 5.84 7.68 -1.72
N ALA A 91 6.59 7.90 -2.80
CA ALA A 91 6.57 7.03 -3.96
C ALA A 91 7.68 5.99 -3.84
N PHE A 92 7.44 4.78 -4.31
CA PHE A 92 8.41 3.70 -4.21
C PHE A 92 8.52 2.94 -5.53
N ASP A 93 9.76 2.81 -6.01
CA ASP A 93 10.08 1.99 -7.16
C ASP A 93 10.62 0.64 -6.66
N LYS A 94 9.81 -0.39 -6.83
CA LYS A 94 10.11 -1.75 -6.37
C LYS A 94 11.28 -2.38 -7.13
N ASN A 95 11.45 -2.03 -8.40
CA ASN A 95 12.48 -2.63 -9.26
C ASN A 95 13.88 -2.17 -8.85
N VAL A 96 14.05 -0.90 -8.56
CA VAL A 96 15.33 -0.33 -8.11
C VAL A 96 15.36 -0.11 -6.59
N LYS A 97 14.29 -0.43 -5.89
CA LYS A 97 14.14 -0.28 -4.42
C LYS A 97 14.42 1.15 -3.96
N LYS A 98 13.95 2.12 -4.73
CA LYS A 98 14.18 3.53 -4.47
C LYS A 98 12.94 4.23 -3.93
N ILE A 99 13.11 4.92 -2.80
CA ILE A 99 12.09 5.79 -2.22
C ILE A 99 12.23 7.17 -2.86
N ARG A 100 11.10 7.73 -3.31
CA ARG A 100 11.07 9.06 -3.91
C ARG A 100 10.12 9.96 -3.14
N ILE A 101 10.57 11.20 -2.92
CA ILE A 101 9.78 12.26 -2.32
C ILE A 101 9.65 13.35 -3.38
N GLY A 102 8.40 13.79 -3.64
CA GLY A 102 8.21 14.94 -4.52
C GLY A 102 8.80 16.19 -3.87
N VAL A 103 9.55 16.98 -4.63
CA VAL A 103 10.15 18.22 -4.13
C VAL A 103 9.50 19.38 -4.89
N TYR A 104 8.30 19.78 -4.44
CA TYR A 104 7.51 20.81 -5.08
C TYR A 104 7.28 22.03 -4.19
N ASN A 105 7.46 21.88 -2.86
CA ASN A 105 7.22 22.93 -1.88
C ASN A 105 8.16 22.79 -0.68
N ASN A 106 8.08 23.74 0.25
CA ASN A 106 8.94 23.78 1.43
C ASN A 106 8.74 22.58 2.37
N GLU A 107 7.53 22.06 2.47
CA GLU A 107 7.23 20.89 3.31
C GLU A 107 7.94 19.63 2.79
N ASP A 108 7.96 19.45 1.47
CA ASP A 108 8.65 18.33 0.83
C ASP A 108 10.16 18.43 1.08
N GLU A 109 10.73 19.62 0.94
CA GLU A 109 12.15 19.87 1.22
C GLU A 109 12.48 19.61 2.69
N GLU A 110 11.69 20.09 3.62
CA GLU A 110 11.87 19.86 5.05
C GLU A 110 11.84 18.39 5.40
N PHE A 111 10.89 17.64 4.80
CA PHE A 111 10.80 16.22 5.02
C PHE A 111 12.02 15.49 4.46
N GLN A 112 12.48 15.86 3.28
CA GLN A 112 13.67 15.29 2.67
C GLN A 112 14.91 15.57 3.53
N HIS A 113 15.10 16.78 4.01
CA HIS A 113 16.20 17.14 4.92
C HIS A 113 16.12 16.34 6.21
N PHE A 114 14.92 16.18 6.76
CA PHE A 114 14.72 15.38 7.95
C PHE A 114 15.18 13.93 7.72
N LEU A 115 14.76 13.29 6.63
CA LEU A 115 15.18 11.93 6.30
C LEU A 115 16.68 11.83 6.08
N GLU A 116 17.29 12.80 5.40
CA GLU A 116 18.74 12.85 5.22
C GLU A 116 19.49 12.88 6.56
N SER A 117 18.94 13.59 7.57
CA SER A 117 19.51 13.63 8.92
C SER A 117 19.44 12.30 9.65
N ARG A 118 18.60 11.38 9.19
CA ARG A 118 18.38 10.06 9.79
C ARG A 118 19.00 8.92 8.99
N ARG A 119 19.89 9.21 8.06
CA ARG A 119 20.57 8.19 7.27
C ARG A 119 21.24 7.15 8.14
N GLY A 120 20.97 5.86 7.86
CA GLY A 120 21.52 4.75 8.61
C GLY A 120 20.71 3.49 8.44
N LEU A 121 20.79 2.61 9.40
CA LEU A 121 20.11 1.31 9.40
C LEU A 121 19.30 1.14 10.67
N THR A 122 18.02 0.82 10.55
CA THR A 122 17.21 0.40 11.69
C THR A 122 17.41 -1.10 11.92
N LYS A 123 18.11 -1.45 12.98
CA LYS A 123 18.46 -2.85 13.33
C LYS A 123 17.36 -3.57 14.10
N SER A 124 16.59 -2.83 14.90
CA SER A 124 15.50 -3.39 15.70
C SER A 124 14.27 -3.69 14.84
N LYS A 125 13.39 -4.53 15.37
CA LYS A 125 12.10 -4.78 14.74
C LYS A 125 11.24 -3.54 14.79
N VAL A 126 10.48 -3.29 13.72
CA VAL A 126 9.60 -2.15 13.55
C VAL A 126 8.17 -2.64 13.54
N LYS A 127 7.29 -1.97 14.29
CA LYS A 127 5.86 -2.23 14.22
C LYS A 127 5.31 -1.61 12.94
N VAL A 128 4.72 -2.42 12.08
CA VAL A 128 4.18 -1.96 10.81
C VAL A 128 2.67 -2.17 10.79
N ARG A 129 1.94 -1.11 10.46
CA ARG A 129 0.53 -1.19 10.10
C ARG A 129 0.40 -0.96 8.60
N TYR A 130 -0.08 -1.98 7.91
CA TYR A 130 -0.30 -1.92 6.47
C TYR A 130 -1.62 -1.23 6.12
N SER A 131 -1.79 -0.87 4.85
CA SER A 131 -2.98 -0.15 4.38
C SER A 131 -4.29 -0.91 4.57
N ASP A 132 -4.23 -2.25 4.65
CA ASP A 132 -5.40 -3.08 4.93
C ASP A 132 -5.77 -3.15 6.43
N GLY A 133 -5.04 -2.46 7.28
CA GLY A 133 -5.24 -2.43 8.72
C GLY A 133 -4.53 -3.54 9.49
N SER A 134 -3.90 -4.49 8.81
CA SER A 134 -3.13 -5.55 9.48
C SER A 134 -1.83 -5.01 10.05
N GLU A 135 -1.35 -5.64 11.11
CA GLU A 135 -0.12 -5.26 11.80
C GLU A 135 0.85 -6.43 11.86
N GLU A 136 2.13 -6.15 11.74
CA GLU A 136 3.18 -7.12 11.99
C GLU A 136 4.46 -6.42 12.46
N GLU A 137 5.39 -7.19 12.97
CA GLU A 137 6.74 -6.71 13.31
C GLU A 137 7.73 -7.18 12.25
N GLN A 138 8.52 -6.25 11.77
CA GLN A 138 9.58 -6.53 10.79
C GLN A 138 10.94 -6.02 11.22
#